data_319c4527307c747299afab02bb40f067
#
_entry.id   319c4527307c747299afab02bb40f067
#
_cell.length_a   1.000
_cell.length_b   1.000
_cell.length_c   1.000
_cell.angle_alpha   90.00
_cell.angle_beta   90.00
_cell.angle_gamma   90.00
#
_symmetry.space_group_name_H-M   'P 1'
#
loop_
_entity.id
_entity.type
_entity.pdbx_description
1 polymer ?
#
loop_
_entity_poly.entity_id
_entity_poly.type
_entity_poly.pdbx_seq_one_letter_code
_entity_poly.pdbx_strand_id
1 'polypeptide(L)'
;MAASRALAGVRAACYNARMKRKVNRIAGSLAERLSQLEGVQAVLLGDAADIEVFDPYFTIDLDVYTAGAPPGMEARSSLLPDMQAFETSPVAAIDRFLVEELPASVHYVRSADVDRMLLRIAEQSWVFHEPGTNALYRIEHGEMLFSRDGWLEEARSVLAHVPSQFWWQARLRAFSLAERALSDLGAAAHRSDDLFFLVSGARLMRCVASFLFAANRQFEPSDRMLSERISTLPVLPDGLTGQMDSFMRSIGEVSKDARREIAEHIVRSLIPLAVEEG
;
A
#
# COMPACT_ATOMS: atom_id res chain seq x y z
N MET A 1 -33.29 15.68 12.25
CA MET A 1 -32.25 14.71 11.96
C MET A 1 -31.31 15.11 10.79
N ALA A 2 -31.82 15.66 9.68
CA ALA A 2 -31.00 16.08 8.53
C ALA A 2 -29.98 17.20 8.87
N ALA A 3 -30.42 18.26 9.58
CA ALA A 3 -29.55 19.37 9.98
C ALA A 3 -28.39 18.93 10.91
N SER A 4 -28.61 17.96 11.80
CA SER A 4 -27.58 17.42 12.70
C SER A 4 -26.51 16.61 11.93
N ARG A 5 -26.91 15.87 10.88
CA ARG A 5 -25.96 15.13 10.00
C ARG A 5 -25.15 16.12 9.14
N ALA A 6 -25.76 17.16 8.62
CA ALA A 6 -25.06 18.20 7.85
C ALA A 6 -23.99 18.91 8.68
N LEU A 7 -24.32 19.30 9.92
CA LEU A 7 -23.38 19.95 10.86
C LEU A 7 -22.24 19.01 11.26
N ALA A 8 -22.49 17.70 11.45
CA ALA A 8 -21.47 16.71 11.72
C ALA A 8 -20.51 16.55 10.53
N GLY A 9 -21.03 16.51 9.30
CA GLY A 9 -20.23 16.44 8.08
C GLY A 9 -19.31 17.66 7.89
N VAL A 10 -19.82 18.87 8.12
CA VAL A 10 -19.01 20.11 8.05
C VAL A 10 -17.89 20.11 9.10
N ARG A 11 -18.18 19.68 10.33
CA ARG A 11 -17.16 19.59 11.40
C ARG A 11 -16.08 18.57 11.05
N ALA A 12 -16.44 17.42 10.53
CA ALA A 12 -15.49 16.38 10.09
C ALA A 12 -14.59 16.88 8.94
N ALA A 13 -15.16 17.55 7.94
CA ALA A 13 -14.40 18.13 6.84
C ALA A 13 -13.42 19.22 7.32
N CYS A 14 -13.84 20.11 8.24
CA CYS A 14 -12.95 21.11 8.83
C CYS A 14 -11.83 20.48 9.66
N TYR A 15 -12.13 19.40 10.41
CA TYR A 15 -11.14 18.66 11.18
C TYR A 15 -10.09 18.03 10.26
N ASN A 16 -10.51 17.32 9.22
CA ASN A 16 -9.62 16.66 8.26
C ASN A 16 -8.73 17.67 7.53
N ALA A 17 -9.29 18.79 7.08
CA ALA A 17 -8.51 19.85 6.43
C ALA A 17 -7.46 20.49 7.36
N ARG A 18 -7.78 20.63 8.66
CA ARG A 18 -6.83 21.12 9.67
C ARG A 18 -5.73 20.07 9.92
N MET A 19 -6.12 18.80 10.04
CA MET A 19 -5.20 17.71 10.26
C MET A 19 -4.23 17.56 9.08
N LYS A 20 -4.72 17.57 7.84
CA LYS A 20 -3.88 17.51 6.63
C LYS A 20 -2.83 18.63 6.61
N ARG A 21 -3.22 19.86 6.92
CA ARG A 21 -2.26 20.98 7.03
C ARG A 21 -1.20 20.76 8.12
N LYS A 22 -1.61 20.21 9.29
CA LYS A 22 -0.68 19.89 10.38
C LYS A 22 0.31 18.81 9.94
N VAL A 23 -0.18 17.76 9.31
CA VAL A 23 0.63 16.64 8.79
C VAL A 23 1.64 17.13 7.76
N ASN A 24 1.22 17.88 6.75
CA ASN A 24 2.12 18.39 5.70
C ASN A 24 3.21 19.31 6.28
N ARG A 25 2.87 20.17 7.25
CA ARG A 25 3.84 21.02 7.93
C ARG A 25 4.87 20.19 8.72
N ILE A 26 4.43 19.19 9.46
CA ILE A 26 5.31 18.30 10.22
C ILE A 26 6.18 17.50 9.26
N ALA A 27 5.59 16.89 8.23
CA ALA A 27 6.31 16.11 7.23
C ALA A 27 7.39 16.96 6.52
N GLY A 28 7.07 18.19 6.14
CA GLY A 28 8.04 19.13 5.56
C GLY A 28 9.20 19.44 6.51
N SER A 29 8.91 19.73 7.79
CA SER A 29 9.96 19.98 8.79
C SER A 29 10.85 18.76 9.05
N LEU A 30 10.25 17.55 9.06
CA LEU A 30 11.03 16.30 9.17
C LEU A 30 11.89 16.08 7.94
N ALA A 31 11.35 16.33 6.75
CA ALA A 31 12.09 16.17 5.50
C ALA A 31 13.30 17.13 5.42
N GLU A 32 13.16 18.39 5.86
CA GLU A 32 14.26 19.34 5.96
C GLU A 32 15.39 18.82 6.85
N ARG A 33 15.07 18.24 8.00
CA ARG A 33 16.07 17.64 8.90
C ARG A 33 16.70 16.39 8.28
N LEU A 34 15.87 15.45 7.78
CA LEU A 34 16.33 14.19 7.20
C LEU A 34 17.20 14.40 5.95
N SER A 35 16.96 15.47 5.17
CA SER A 35 17.77 15.82 4.01
C SER A 35 19.21 16.24 4.34
N GLN A 36 19.51 16.52 5.62
CA GLN A 36 20.86 16.85 6.10
C GLN A 36 21.71 15.58 6.32
N LEU A 37 21.10 14.41 6.39
CA LEU A 37 21.84 13.14 6.44
C LEU A 37 22.64 12.93 5.16
N GLU A 38 23.88 12.49 5.33
CA GLU A 38 24.74 12.17 4.19
C GLU A 38 24.12 11.07 3.31
N GLY A 39 24.18 11.25 2.01
CA GLY A 39 23.70 10.31 1.02
C GLY A 39 22.19 10.28 0.83
N VAL A 40 21.39 11.13 1.50
CA VAL A 40 19.95 11.22 1.23
C VAL A 40 19.72 11.86 -0.14
N GLN A 41 19.00 11.14 -1.00
CA GLN A 41 18.63 11.54 -2.37
C GLN A 41 17.19 12.02 -2.48
N ALA A 42 16.26 11.39 -1.75
CA ALA A 42 14.87 11.83 -1.74
C ALA A 42 14.19 11.52 -0.41
N VAL A 43 13.16 12.32 -0.09
CA VAL A 43 12.22 12.09 1.02
C VAL A 43 10.81 12.21 0.47
N LEU A 44 10.02 11.14 0.63
CA LEU A 44 8.63 11.09 0.22
C LEU A 44 7.71 10.97 1.43
N LEU A 45 6.57 11.67 1.39
CA LEU A 45 5.44 11.39 2.26
C LEU A 45 4.61 10.28 1.59
N GLY A 46 4.43 9.17 2.30
CA GLY A 46 3.70 8.01 1.81
C GLY A 46 2.18 8.19 1.84
N ASP A 47 1.46 7.18 2.33
CA ASP A 47 -0.02 7.14 2.30
C ASP A 47 -0.71 8.38 2.88
N ALA A 48 -0.07 9.06 3.83
CA ALA A 48 -0.59 10.29 4.43
C ALA A 48 -0.86 11.42 3.42
N ALA A 49 -0.18 11.42 2.28
CA ALA A 49 -0.41 12.38 1.20
C ALA A 49 -1.83 12.25 0.62
N ASP A 50 -2.33 11.01 0.51
CA ASP A 50 -3.60 10.67 -0.12
C ASP A 50 -4.78 10.49 0.85
N ILE A 51 -4.53 10.45 2.18
CA ILE A 51 -5.58 10.25 3.18
C ILE A 51 -6.48 11.49 3.25
N GLU A 52 -7.77 11.26 3.07
CA GLU A 52 -8.81 12.30 3.24
C GLU A 52 -9.43 12.26 4.63
N VAL A 53 -9.47 11.09 5.28
CA VAL A 53 -10.07 10.90 6.60
C VAL A 53 -9.03 10.36 7.57
N PHE A 54 -8.66 11.17 8.56
CA PHE A 54 -7.68 10.80 9.59
C PHE A 54 -8.36 10.04 10.73
N ASP A 55 -7.99 8.77 10.88
CA ASP A 55 -8.39 7.93 12.00
C ASP A 55 -7.38 8.02 13.18
N PRO A 56 -7.74 7.53 14.39
CA PRO A 56 -6.85 7.58 15.57
C PRO A 56 -5.56 6.77 15.45
N TYR A 57 -5.47 5.88 14.46
CA TYR A 57 -4.31 5.01 14.20
C TYR A 57 -3.47 5.49 13.01
N PHE A 58 -3.74 6.72 12.56
CA PHE A 58 -2.98 7.37 11.50
C PHE A 58 -1.51 7.55 11.92
N THR A 59 -0.60 7.41 10.96
CA THR A 59 0.85 7.63 11.13
C THR A 59 1.37 8.49 9.99
N ILE A 60 2.27 9.43 10.28
CA ILE A 60 3.02 10.16 9.26
C ILE A 60 4.15 9.25 8.79
N ASP A 61 4.00 8.64 7.61
CA ASP A 61 4.98 7.70 7.07
C ASP A 61 5.87 8.40 6.04
N LEU A 62 7.17 8.47 6.33
CA LEU A 62 8.18 9.03 5.43
C LEU A 62 9.09 7.92 4.90
N ASP A 63 9.34 7.94 3.59
CA ASP A 63 10.38 7.14 2.95
C ASP A 63 11.59 8.02 2.64
N VAL A 64 12.74 7.62 3.16
CA VAL A 64 14.03 8.28 2.94
C VAL A 64 14.89 7.39 2.06
N TYR A 65 15.16 7.85 0.85
CA TYR A 65 15.98 7.12 -0.12
C TYR A 65 17.43 7.59 -0.03
N THR A 66 18.35 6.63 0.10
CA THR A 66 19.79 6.91 0.33
C THR A 66 20.66 6.26 -0.74
N ALA A 67 21.69 6.98 -1.24
CA ALA A 67 22.64 6.47 -2.23
C ALA A 67 23.48 5.28 -1.71
N GLY A 68 23.68 5.22 -0.38
CA GLY A 68 24.47 4.18 0.29
C GLY A 68 23.67 3.41 1.32
N ALA A 69 24.36 2.83 2.29
CA ALA A 69 23.71 2.22 3.45
C ALA A 69 22.93 3.28 4.23
N PRO A 70 21.78 2.91 4.83
CA PRO A 70 21.06 3.81 5.71
C PRO A 70 21.95 4.38 6.79
N PRO A 71 21.80 5.67 7.16
CA PRO A 71 22.61 6.29 8.21
C PRO A 71 22.52 5.51 9.52
N GLY A 72 23.61 5.48 10.27
CA GLY A 72 23.67 4.82 11.57
C GLY A 72 22.65 5.38 12.58
N MET A 73 22.27 4.58 13.56
CA MET A 73 21.25 4.95 14.57
C MET A 73 21.58 6.26 15.28
N GLU A 74 22.85 6.48 15.62
CA GLU A 74 23.31 7.69 16.30
C GLU A 74 23.11 8.94 15.42
N ALA A 75 23.46 8.86 14.14
CA ALA A 75 23.25 9.95 13.19
C ALA A 75 21.76 10.26 13.01
N ARG A 76 20.90 9.23 12.95
CA ARG A 76 19.45 9.39 12.80
C ARG A 76 18.82 10.02 14.04
N SER A 77 19.14 9.52 15.23
CA SER A 77 18.60 10.04 16.49
C SER A 77 19.08 11.46 16.81
N SER A 78 20.32 11.81 16.46
CA SER A 78 20.86 13.15 16.71
C SER A 78 20.17 14.26 15.93
N LEU A 79 19.56 13.95 14.80
CA LEU A 79 18.76 14.92 14.02
C LEU A 79 17.36 15.14 14.56
N LEU A 80 16.90 14.28 15.44
CA LEU A 80 15.53 14.26 15.96
C LEU A 80 15.48 14.32 17.50
N PRO A 81 16.25 15.22 18.16
CA PRO A 81 16.46 15.21 19.62
C PRO A 81 15.19 15.56 20.41
N ASP A 82 14.25 16.25 19.79
CA ASP A 82 13.01 16.75 20.38
C ASP A 82 11.82 15.78 20.14
N MET A 83 12.08 14.62 19.53
CA MET A 83 11.02 13.62 19.32
C MET A 83 10.80 12.79 20.58
N GLN A 84 9.52 12.57 20.89
CA GLN A 84 9.11 11.77 22.02
C GLN A 84 8.99 10.28 21.65
N ALA A 85 9.20 9.38 22.59
CA ALA A 85 9.08 7.93 22.40
C ALA A 85 9.87 7.43 21.17
N PHE A 86 11.11 7.93 21.00
CA PHE A 86 11.93 7.57 19.84
C PHE A 86 12.39 6.11 19.94
N GLU A 87 11.97 5.31 18.97
CA GLU A 87 12.34 3.91 18.80
C GLU A 87 13.07 3.74 17.47
N THR A 88 14.23 3.12 17.48
CA THR A 88 14.99 2.80 16.27
C THR A 88 15.30 1.31 16.21
N SER A 89 15.23 0.73 15.01
CA SER A 89 15.58 -0.66 14.79
C SER A 89 16.99 -0.77 14.20
N PRO A 90 17.88 -1.57 14.80
CA PRO A 90 19.19 -1.83 14.22
C PRO A 90 19.15 -2.75 13.00
N VAL A 91 18.08 -3.56 12.85
CA VAL A 91 17.92 -4.54 11.76
C VAL A 91 17.03 -4.00 10.65
N ALA A 92 15.87 -3.48 11.01
CA ALA A 92 15.01 -2.76 10.08
C ALA A 92 15.42 -1.29 10.09
N ALA A 93 15.73 -0.72 8.94
CA ALA A 93 16.06 0.69 8.82
C ALA A 93 14.78 1.54 8.98
N ILE A 94 14.20 1.52 10.18
CA ILE A 94 12.94 2.17 10.54
C ILE A 94 13.10 2.86 11.89
N ASP A 95 12.69 4.12 11.95
CA ASP A 95 12.53 4.87 13.18
C ASP A 95 11.05 5.17 13.41
N ARG A 96 10.60 5.10 14.68
CA ARG A 96 9.25 5.46 15.10
C ARG A 96 9.31 6.43 16.27
N PHE A 97 8.45 7.43 16.26
CA PHE A 97 8.43 8.45 17.33
C PHE A 97 7.11 9.22 17.33
N LEU A 98 6.92 10.04 18.33
CA LEU A 98 5.85 11.01 18.39
C LEU A 98 6.40 12.41 18.11
N VAL A 99 5.72 13.15 17.24
CA VAL A 99 5.97 14.55 16.94
C VAL A 99 4.68 15.34 17.07
N GLU A 100 4.67 16.32 17.98
CA GLU A 100 3.45 17.09 18.30
C GLU A 100 2.22 16.20 18.56
N GLU A 101 2.41 15.12 19.32
CA GLU A 101 1.39 14.11 19.68
C GLU A 101 0.92 13.23 18.49
N LEU A 102 1.48 13.38 17.30
CA LEU A 102 1.19 12.51 16.17
C LEU A 102 2.27 11.44 16.01
N PRO A 103 1.89 10.18 15.76
CA PRO A 103 2.85 9.15 15.45
C PRO A 103 3.47 9.38 14.07
N ALA A 104 4.78 9.18 14.00
CA ALA A 104 5.56 9.23 12.78
C ALA A 104 6.44 7.99 12.63
N SER A 105 6.67 7.58 11.39
CA SER A 105 7.53 6.47 11.02
C SER A 105 8.41 6.91 9.86
N VAL A 106 9.71 6.64 9.96
CA VAL A 106 10.69 6.94 8.91
C VAL A 106 11.31 5.65 8.45
N HIS A 107 11.15 5.32 7.17
CA HIS A 107 11.69 4.15 6.53
C HIS A 107 12.89 4.54 5.67
N TYR A 108 14.05 3.96 5.94
CA TYR A 108 15.26 4.23 5.16
C TYR A 108 15.46 3.12 4.12
N VAL A 109 15.49 3.51 2.85
CA VAL A 109 15.58 2.60 1.70
C VAL A 109 16.81 2.97 0.87
N ARG A 110 17.62 1.98 0.51
CA ARG A 110 18.72 2.26 -0.42
C ARG A 110 18.18 2.45 -1.83
N SER A 111 18.55 3.54 -2.48
CA SER A 111 18.17 3.77 -3.89
C SER A 111 18.62 2.63 -4.81
N ALA A 112 19.81 2.05 -4.57
CA ALA A 112 20.29 0.88 -5.31
C ALA A 112 19.37 -0.35 -5.20
N ASP A 113 18.56 -0.49 -4.14
CA ASP A 113 17.57 -1.58 -4.05
C ASP A 113 16.37 -1.29 -4.96
N VAL A 114 15.97 -0.01 -5.04
CA VAL A 114 14.95 0.46 -5.98
C VAL A 114 15.45 0.31 -7.41
N ASP A 115 16.67 0.76 -7.71
CA ASP A 115 17.25 0.68 -9.06
C ASP A 115 17.27 -0.76 -9.57
N ARG A 116 17.60 -1.73 -8.68
CA ARG A 116 17.52 -3.16 -9.02
C ARG A 116 16.09 -3.63 -9.31
N MET A 117 15.09 -3.11 -8.59
CA MET A 117 13.68 -3.42 -8.91
C MET A 117 13.29 -2.85 -10.27
N LEU A 118 13.65 -1.60 -10.55
CA LEU A 118 13.37 -0.94 -11.82
C LEU A 118 14.07 -1.64 -12.99
N LEU A 119 15.32 -2.04 -12.82
CA LEU A 119 16.07 -2.79 -13.83
C LEU A 119 15.38 -4.13 -14.16
N ARG A 120 14.92 -4.86 -13.14
CA ARG A 120 14.18 -6.12 -13.34
C ARG A 120 12.88 -5.92 -14.11
N ILE A 121 12.18 -4.79 -13.91
CA ILE A 121 11.00 -4.46 -14.69
C ILE A 121 11.40 -4.24 -16.15
N ALA A 122 12.42 -3.43 -16.41
CA ALA A 122 12.89 -3.12 -17.75
C ALA A 122 13.41 -4.35 -18.50
N GLU A 123 14.12 -5.24 -17.82
CA GLU A 123 14.65 -6.51 -18.38
C GLU A 123 13.58 -7.63 -18.43
N GLN A 124 12.36 -7.39 -18.00
CA GLN A 124 11.29 -8.38 -17.89
C GLN A 124 11.67 -9.61 -17.03
N SER A 125 12.59 -9.41 -16.10
CA SER A 125 13.08 -10.42 -15.16
C SER A 125 12.45 -10.29 -13.76
N TRP A 126 11.34 -9.57 -13.64
CA TRP A 126 10.66 -9.37 -12.38
C TRP A 126 10.12 -10.68 -11.82
N VAL A 127 10.45 -10.95 -10.58
CA VAL A 127 9.89 -12.06 -9.82
C VAL A 127 8.95 -11.48 -8.77
N PHE A 128 7.66 -11.79 -8.93
CA PHE A 128 6.65 -11.35 -7.97
C PHE A 128 6.79 -12.11 -6.66
N HIS A 129 7.32 -11.43 -5.65
CA HIS A 129 7.33 -11.87 -4.27
C HIS A 129 6.26 -11.10 -3.48
N GLU A 130 5.66 -11.73 -2.49
CA GLU A 130 4.87 -10.98 -1.52
C GLU A 130 5.79 -9.96 -0.78
N PRO A 131 5.32 -8.74 -0.55
CA PRO A 131 3.95 -8.26 -0.53
C PRO A 131 3.44 -7.54 -1.80
N GLY A 132 3.92 -7.83 -3.00
CA GLY A 132 3.40 -7.24 -4.23
C GLY A 132 4.16 -6.00 -4.70
N THR A 133 3.45 -4.97 -5.20
CA THR A 133 4.04 -3.80 -5.87
C THR A 133 3.95 -2.51 -5.05
N ASN A 134 3.62 -2.57 -3.76
CA ASN A 134 3.44 -1.38 -2.92
C ASN A 134 4.69 -0.48 -2.85
N ALA A 135 5.90 -1.05 -2.85
CA ALA A 135 7.13 -0.26 -2.87
C ALA A 135 7.23 0.64 -4.13
N LEU A 136 6.75 0.14 -5.28
CA LEU A 136 6.70 0.90 -6.53
C LEU A 136 5.60 1.97 -6.49
N TYR A 137 4.44 1.63 -5.91
CA TYR A 137 3.35 2.58 -5.66
C TYR A 137 3.83 3.79 -4.86
N ARG A 138 4.59 3.56 -3.78
CA ARG A 138 5.10 4.63 -2.92
C ARG A 138 6.06 5.57 -3.65
N ILE A 139 6.89 5.05 -4.57
CA ILE A 139 7.77 5.87 -5.40
C ILE A 139 6.97 6.69 -6.41
N GLU A 140 5.97 6.08 -7.06
CA GLU A 140 5.15 6.71 -8.07
C GLU A 140 4.25 7.82 -7.48
N HIS A 141 3.55 7.52 -6.39
CA HIS A 141 2.49 8.35 -5.81
C HIS A 141 2.88 9.14 -4.57
N GLY A 142 3.94 8.78 -3.86
CA GLY A 142 4.38 9.50 -2.66
C GLY A 142 4.61 10.99 -2.95
N GLU A 143 4.14 11.87 -2.05
CA GLU A 143 4.38 13.31 -2.18
C GLU A 143 5.87 13.61 -1.98
N MET A 144 6.51 14.22 -2.98
CA MET A 144 7.92 14.59 -2.92
C MET A 144 8.10 15.78 -1.98
N LEU A 145 8.77 15.57 -0.84
CA LEU A 145 9.14 16.59 0.11
C LEU A 145 10.56 17.10 -0.11
N PHE A 146 11.43 16.22 -0.61
CA PHE A 146 12.82 16.55 -0.95
C PHE A 146 13.31 15.64 -2.08
N SER A 147 14.06 16.17 -3.04
CA SER A 147 14.79 15.44 -4.08
C SER A 147 16.11 16.09 -4.35
N ARG A 148 17.15 15.29 -4.63
CA ARG A 148 18.49 15.70 -5.02
C ARG A 148 18.97 14.85 -6.19
N ASP A 149 19.73 15.46 -7.08
CA ASP A 149 20.43 14.80 -8.20
C ASP A 149 19.52 14.12 -9.24
N GLY A 150 18.19 14.37 -9.23
CA GLY A 150 17.26 13.87 -10.24
C GLY A 150 16.93 12.36 -10.14
N TRP A 151 17.44 11.65 -9.12
CA TRP A 151 17.22 10.20 -8.98
C TRP A 151 15.73 9.81 -8.93
N LEU A 152 14.92 10.58 -8.19
CA LEU A 152 13.49 10.28 -8.04
C LEU A 152 12.75 10.46 -9.38
N GLU A 153 13.07 11.50 -10.11
CA GLU A 153 12.50 11.81 -11.42
C GLU A 153 12.84 10.71 -12.43
N GLU A 154 14.08 10.20 -12.42
CA GLU A 154 14.50 9.07 -13.24
C GLU A 154 13.73 7.80 -12.86
N ALA A 155 13.62 7.47 -11.58
CA ALA A 155 12.85 6.34 -11.08
C ALA A 155 11.39 6.40 -11.54
N ARG A 156 10.74 7.55 -11.38
CA ARG A 156 9.36 7.79 -11.83
C ARG A 156 9.21 7.70 -13.34
N SER A 157 10.20 8.17 -14.11
CA SER A 157 10.20 8.02 -15.56
C SER A 157 10.20 6.56 -15.99
N VAL A 158 10.94 5.68 -15.32
CA VAL A 158 10.92 4.23 -15.58
C VAL A 158 9.53 3.65 -15.27
N LEU A 159 8.95 4.02 -14.12
CA LEU A 159 7.62 3.54 -13.72
C LEU A 159 6.51 4.00 -14.65
N ALA A 160 6.63 5.18 -15.27
CA ALA A 160 5.67 5.65 -16.26
C ALA A 160 5.70 4.84 -17.58
N HIS A 161 6.74 4.04 -17.81
CA HIS A 161 6.94 3.28 -19.05
C HIS A 161 7.08 1.77 -18.81
N VAL A 162 6.38 1.25 -17.81
CA VAL A 162 6.39 -0.18 -17.48
C VAL A 162 5.86 -1.01 -18.66
N PRO A 163 6.62 -2.03 -19.12
CA PRO A 163 6.20 -2.87 -20.25
C PRO A 163 4.88 -3.61 -19.98
N SER A 164 4.04 -3.77 -21.02
CA SER A 164 2.78 -4.53 -20.94
C SER A 164 3.00 -5.94 -20.38
N GLN A 165 4.13 -6.56 -20.73
CA GLN A 165 4.51 -7.88 -20.26
C GLN A 165 4.62 -7.98 -18.72
N PHE A 166 5.09 -6.92 -18.04
CA PHE A 166 5.10 -6.86 -16.57
C PHE A 166 3.68 -6.99 -16.00
N TRP A 167 2.74 -6.20 -16.50
CA TRP A 167 1.36 -6.22 -16.04
C TRP A 167 0.67 -7.54 -16.33
N TRP A 168 0.93 -8.14 -17.49
CA TRP A 168 0.42 -9.46 -17.83
C TRP A 168 0.94 -10.53 -16.86
N GLN A 169 2.24 -10.56 -16.58
CA GLN A 169 2.83 -11.49 -15.62
C GLN A 169 2.30 -11.28 -14.20
N ALA A 170 2.17 -10.01 -13.75
CA ALA A 170 1.59 -9.67 -12.46
C ALA A 170 0.18 -10.23 -12.32
N ARG A 171 -0.64 -9.99 -13.35
CA ARG A 171 -2.03 -10.46 -13.42
C ARG A 171 -2.13 -11.98 -13.37
N LEU A 172 -1.37 -12.69 -14.20
CA LEU A 172 -1.37 -14.16 -14.19
C LEU A 172 -0.89 -14.73 -12.86
N ARG A 173 0.13 -14.12 -12.27
CA ARG A 173 0.64 -14.55 -10.96
C ARG A 173 -0.40 -14.37 -9.87
N ALA A 174 -1.04 -13.22 -9.82
CA ALA A 174 -2.09 -12.92 -8.85
C ALA A 174 -3.30 -13.85 -9.01
N PHE A 175 -3.70 -14.15 -10.26
CA PHE A 175 -4.77 -15.09 -10.57
C PHE A 175 -4.45 -16.51 -10.07
N SER A 176 -3.28 -17.03 -10.38
CA SER A 176 -2.84 -18.36 -9.92
C SER A 176 -2.79 -18.46 -8.39
N LEU A 177 -2.38 -17.39 -7.70
CA LEU A 177 -2.40 -17.34 -6.25
C LEU A 177 -3.84 -17.26 -5.68
N ALA A 178 -4.75 -16.57 -6.37
CA ALA A 178 -6.16 -16.53 -6.00
C ALA A 178 -6.82 -17.91 -6.12
N GLU A 179 -6.56 -18.65 -7.20
CA GLU A 179 -7.05 -20.03 -7.36
C GLU A 179 -6.55 -20.96 -6.26
N ARG A 180 -5.28 -20.82 -5.89
CA ARG A 180 -4.70 -21.59 -4.78
C ARG A 180 -5.35 -21.23 -3.44
N ALA A 181 -5.52 -19.93 -3.16
CA ALA A 181 -6.15 -19.47 -1.94
C ALA A 181 -7.63 -19.90 -1.87
N LEU A 182 -8.34 -19.96 -3.00
CA LEU A 182 -9.70 -20.49 -3.09
C LEU A 182 -9.74 -22.00 -2.76
N SER A 183 -8.79 -22.78 -3.24
CA SER A 183 -8.65 -24.21 -2.90
C SER A 183 -8.42 -24.40 -1.39
N ASP A 184 -7.52 -23.59 -0.81
CA ASP A 184 -7.26 -23.60 0.64
C ASP A 184 -8.51 -23.21 1.44
N LEU A 185 -9.27 -22.22 0.98
CA LEU A 185 -10.53 -21.78 1.59
C LEU A 185 -11.56 -22.93 1.59
N GLY A 186 -11.69 -23.65 0.47
CA GLY A 186 -12.55 -24.81 0.36
C GLY A 186 -12.15 -25.94 1.32
N ALA A 187 -10.86 -26.22 1.43
CA ALA A 187 -10.33 -27.20 2.37
C ALA A 187 -10.61 -26.81 3.83
N ALA A 188 -10.46 -25.53 4.16
CA ALA A 188 -10.75 -25.01 5.48
C ALA A 188 -12.25 -25.09 5.83
N ALA A 189 -13.12 -24.78 4.88
CA ALA A 189 -14.57 -24.93 5.04
C ALA A 189 -14.95 -26.39 5.33
N HIS A 190 -14.44 -27.33 4.53
CA HIS A 190 -14.69 -28.77 4.69
C HIS A 190 -14.20 -29.29 6.05
N ARG A 191 -13.06 -28.80 6.56
CA ARG A 191 -12.51 -29.21 7.86
C ARG A 191 -13.14 -28.48 9.04
N SER A 192 -14.02 -27.52 8.78
CA SER A 192 -14.56 -26.60 9.81
C SER A 192 -13.46 -25.85 10.60
N ASP A 193 -12.28 -25.62 9.99
CA ASP A 193 -11.16 -24.93 10.60
C ASP A 193 -11.32 -23.42 10.41
N ASP A 194 -11.69 -22.71 11.49
CA ASP A 194 -11.97 -21.27 11.47
C ASP A 194 -10.76 -20.43 11.19
N LEU A 195 -9.61 -20.77 11.79
CA LEU A 195 -8.38 -20.02 11.61
C LEU A 195 -7.87 -20.15 10.16
N PHE A 196 -7.83 -21.37 9.66
CA PHE A 196 -7.40 -21.63 8.27
C PHE A 196 -8.35 -20.96 7.28
N PHE A 197 -9.66 -20.95 7.56
CA PHE A 197 -10.66 -20.26 6.73
C PHE A 197 -10.41 -18.75 6.70
N LEU A 198 -10.18 -18.12 7.85
CA LEU A 198 -9.90 -16.69 7.95
C LEU A 198 -8.62 -16.31 7.20
N VAL A 199 -7.54 -17.06 7.41
CA VAL A 199 -6.24 -16.81 6.76
C VAL A 199 -6.33 -17.00 5.25
N SER A 200 -7.00 -18.07 4.79
CA SER A 200 -7.21 -18.34 3.36
C SER A 200 -8.09 -17.29 2.70
N GLY A 201 -9.14 -16.83 3.38
CA GLY A 201 -10.03 -15.78 2.91
C GLY A 201 -9.31 -14.43 2.78
N ALA A 202 -8.51 -14.05 3.77
CA ALA A 202 -7.71 -12.82 3.71
C ALA A 202 -6.68 -12.87 2.55
N ARG A 203 -6.01 -14.02 2.38
CA ARG A 203 -5.07 -14.23 1.26
C ARG A 203 -5.78 -14.14 -0.09
N LEU A 204 -6.96 -14.76 -0.22
CA LEU A 204 -7.77 -14.68 -1.43
C LEU A 204 -8.10 -13.24 -1.80
N MET A 205 -8.63 -12.46 -0.84
CA MET A 205 -8.97 -11.05 -1.08
C MET A 205 -7.74 -10.22 -1.47
N ARG A 206 -6.57 -10.50 -0.85
CA ARG A 206 -5.32 -9.85 -1.23
C ARG A 206 -4.91 -10.18 -2.67
N CYS A 207 -5.00 -11.45 -3.09
CA CYS A 207 -4.68 -11.86 -4.45
C CYS A 207 -5.66 -11.26 -5.48
N VAL A 208 -6.95 -11.18 -5.14
CA VAL A 208 -7.96 -10.52 -5.98
C VAL A 208 -7.61 -9.03 -6.15
N ALA A 209 -7.26 -8.34 -5.07
CA ALA A 209 -6.81 -6.95 -5.15
C ALA A 209 -5.58 -6.79 -6.07
N SER A 210 -4.53 -7.60 -5.86
CA SER A 210 -3.33 -7.59 -6.71
C SER A 210 -3.66 -7.81 -8.18
N PHE A 211 -4.57 -8.74 -8.47
CA PHE A 211 -5.05 -8.99 -9.83
C PHE A 211 -5.71 -7.75 -10.44
N LEU A 212 -6.61 -7.11 -9.70
CA LEU A 212 -7.36 -5.94 -10.18
C LEU A 212 -6.43 -4.76 -10.48
N PHE A 213 -5.46 -4.48 -9.59
CA PHE A 213 -4.48 -3.43 -9.84
C PHE A 213 -3.63 -3.74 -11.09
N ALA A 214 -3.15 -4.98 -11.22
CA ALA A 214 -2.38 -5.40 -12.40
C ALA A 214 -3.21 -5.34 -13.71
N ALA A 215 -4.50 -5.71 -13.67
CA ALA A 215 -5.41 -5.59 -14.81
C ALA A 215 -5.63 -4.14 -15.24
N ASN A 216 -5.54 -3.21 -14.29
CA ASN A 216 -5.64 -1.78 -14.54
C ASN A 216 -4.28 -1.10 -14.78
N ARG A 217 -3.19 -1.86 -14.85
CA ARG A 217 -1.82 -1.34 -15.01
C ARG A 217 -1.45 -0.30 -13.95
N GLN A 218 -1.85 -0.57 -12.72
CA GLN A 218 -1.57 0.27 -11.55
C GLN A 218 -0.80 -0.54 -10.50
N PHE A 219 0.10 0.12 -9.79
CA PHE A 219 0.75 -0.48 -8.62
C PHE A 219 -0.20 -0.49 -7.43
N GLU A 220 0.01 -1.45 -6.54
CA GLU A 220 -0.83 -1.66 -5.37
C GLU A 220 -0.55 -0.63 -4.28
N PRO A 221 -1.56 0.06 -3.75
CA PRO A 221 -1.40 0.92 -2.57
C PRO A 221 -1.17 0.08 -1.31
N SER A 222 -1.02 0.73 -0.16
CA SER A 222 -1.04 0.04 1.13
C SER A 222 -2.38 -0.63 1.42
N ASP A 223 -2.37 -1.58 2.35
CA ASP A 223 -3.58 -2.29 2.78
C ASP A 223 -4.67 -1.34 3.32
N ARG A 224 -4.28 -0.18 3.87
CA ARG A 224 -5.21 0.85 4.34
C ARG A 224 -6.04 1.47 3.23
N MET A 225 -5.46 1.59 2.04
CA MET A 225 -6.07 2.25 0.89
C MET A 225 -6.74 1.28 -0.08
N LEU A 226 -6.56 -0.04 0.08
CA LEU A 226 -7.01 -1.05 -0.89
C LEU A 226 -8.49 -0.93 -1.23
N SER A 227 -9.36 -0.90 -0.23
CA SER A 227 -10.83 -0.90 -0.45
C SER A 227 -11.29 0.36 -1.19
N GLU A 228 -10.76 1.52 -0.81
CA GLU A 228 -11.07 2.80 -1.44
C GLU A 228 -10.59 2.83 -2.89
N ARG A 229 -9.33 2.44 -3.11
CA ARG A 229 -8.72 2.46 -4.45
C ARG A 229 -9.32 1.43 -5.39
N ILE A 230 -9.67 0.23 -4.92
CA ILE A 230 -10.37 -0.76 -5.76
C ILE A 230 -11.67 -0.19 -6.31
N SER A 231 -12.44 0.55 -5.51
CA SER A 231 -13.73 1.11 -5.94
C SER A 231 -13.60 2.15 -7.06
N THR A 232 -12.41 2.71 -7.28
CA THR A 232 -12.11 3.73 -8.30
C THR A 232 -11.41 3.18 -9.54
N LEU A 233 -11.10 1.88 -9.59
CA LEU A 233 -10.44 1.26 -10.73
C LEU A 233 -11.34 1.31 -11.98
N PRO A 234 -10.79 1.71 -13.15
CA PRO A 234 -11.56 1.80 -14.41
C PRO A 234 -12.10 0.47 -14.91
N VAL A 235 -11.34 -0.61 -14.71
CA VAL A 235 -11.70 -1.96 -15.19
C VAL A 235 -11.99 -2.86 -14.01
N LEU A 236 -13.27 -3.15 -13.79
CA LEU A 236 -13.75 -4.05 -12.75
C LEU A 236 -14.80 -5.00 -13.34
N PRO A 237 -14.80 -6.29 -12.97
CA PRO A 237 -15.92 -7.17 -13.27
C PRO A 237 -17.23 -6.67 -12.65
N ASP A 238 -18.35 -6.86 -13.39
CA ASP A 238 -19.67 -6.43 -12.92
C ASP A 238 -20.03 -7.04 -11.57
N GLY A 239 -20.43 -6.18 -10.63
CA GLY A 239 -20.88 -6.59 -9.29
C GLY A 239 -19.77 -7.09 -8.35
N LEU A 240 -18.48 -7.06 -8.75
CA LEU A 240 -17.36 -7.60 -7.98
C LEU A 240 -17.23 -6.95 -6.60
N THR A 241 -17.32 -5.64 -6.51
CA THR A 241 -17.23 -4.91 -5.22
C THR A 241 -18.33 -5.36 -4.25
N GLY A 242 -19.56 -5.54 -4.75
CA GLY A 242 -20.66 -6.07 -3.95
C GLY A 242 -20.45 -7.51 -3.50
N GLN A 243 -19.82 -8.36 -4.32
CA GLN A 243 -19.46 -9.73 -3.96
C GLN A 243 -18.34 -9.74 -2.90
N MET A 244 -17.31 -8.90 -3.05
CA MET A 244 -16.26 -8.74 -2.05
C MET A 244 -16.82 -8.26 -0.71
N ASP A 245 -17.69 -7.26 -0.73
CA ASP A 245 -18.41 -6.79 0.45
C ASP A 245 -19.23 -7.91 1.10
N SER A 246 -19.96 -8.68 0.32
CA SER A 246 -20.77 -9.81 0.81
C SER A 246 -19.89 -10.89 1.44
N PHE A 247 -18.75 -11.20 0.83
CA PHE A 247 -17.76 -12.12 1.40
C PHE A 247 -17.24 -11.64 2.74
N MET A 248 -16.93 -10.34 2.87
CA MET A 248 -16.34 -9.72 4.06
C MET A 248 -17.33 -9.58 5.22
N ARG A 249 -18.58 -9.15 4.95
CA ARG A 249 -19.62 -8.92 5.98
C ARG A 249 -20.15 -10.20 6.60
N SER A 250 -20.04 -11.31 5.92
CA SER A 250 -20.63 -12.57 6.32
C SER A 250 -19.96 -13.29 7.49
N ILE A 251 -19.01 -12.63 8.19
CA ILE A 251 -18.38 -13.23 9.37
C ILE A 251 -19.41 -13.36 10.50
N GLY A 252 -19.98 -14.55 10.64
CA GLY A 252 -20.99 -14.91 11.66
C GLY A 252 -22.44 -14.98 11.18
N GLU A 253 -22.78 -14.41 10.00
CA GLU A 253 -24.16 -14.42 9.48
C GLU A 253 -24.41 -15.47 8.39
N VAL A 254 -23.36 -15.90 7.70
CA VAL A 254 -23.42 -16.81 6.56
C VAL A 254 -22.51 -18.01 6.80
N SER A 255 -22.93 -19.20 6.39
CA SER A 255 -22.14 -20.43 6.51
C SER A 255 -20.82 -20.34 5.73
N LYS A 256 -19.80 -21.12 6.14
CA LYS A 256 -18.54 -21.21 5.40
C LYS A 256 -18.73 -21.67 3.96
N ASP A 257 -19.70 -22.56 3.72
CA ASP A 257 -20.01 -23.05 2.38
C ASP A 257 -20.57 -21.94 1.48
N ALA A 258 -21.51 -21.12 1.98
CA ALA A 258 -22.03 -20.00 1.22
C ALA A 258 -20.96 -18.95 0.95
N ARG A 259 -20.05 -18.69 1.90
CA ARG A 259 -18.89 -17.80 1.68
C ARG A 259 -17.92 -18.37 0.66
N ARG A 260 -17.69 -19.68 0.66
CA ARG A 260 -16.91 -20.37 -0.37
C ARG A 260 -17.53 -20.18 -1.76
N GLU A 261 -18.85 -20.30 -1.89
CA GLU A 261 -19.55 -20.06 -3.15
C GLU A 261 -19.38 -18.61 -3.64
N ILE A 262 -19.51 -17.63 -2.74
CA ILE A 262 -19.21 -16.22 -3.09
C ILE A 262 -17.76 -16.07 -3.58
N ALA A 263 -16.80 -16.69 -2.90
CA ALA A 263 -15.40 -16.66 -3.30
C ALA A 263 -15.16 -17.29 -4.68
N GLU A 264 -15.84 -18.40 -4.99
CA GLU A 264 -15.81 -19.02 -6.32
C GLU A 264 -16.34 -18.09 -7.41
N HIS A 265 -17.43 -17.37 -7.13
CA HIS A 265 -17.98 -16.37 -8.05
C HIS A 265 -17.00 -15.21 -8.27
N ILE A 266 -16.35 -14.71 -7.21
CA ILE A 266 -15.32 -13.68 -7.31
C ILE A 266 -14.20 -14.14 -8.25
N VAL A 267 -13.59 -15.30 -8.00
CA VAL A 267 -12.46 -15.79 -8.82
C VAL A 267 -12.90 -16.04 -10.27
N ARG A 268 -14.10 -16.59 -10.46
CA ARG A 268 -14.66 -16.84 -11.80
C ARG A 268 -14.86 -15.54 -12.60
N SER A 269 -15.25 -14.46 -11.95
CA SER A 269 -15.45 -13.16 -12.59
C SER A 269 -14.14 -12.52 -13.10
N LEU A 270 -12.99 -12.97 -12.59
CA LEU A 270 -11.67 -12.49 -13.03
C LEU A 270 -11.20 -13.15 -14.34
N ILE A 271 -11.76 -14.33 -14.71
CA ILE A 271 -11.29 -15.12 -15.85
C ILE A 271 -11.26 -14.32 -17.17
N PRO A 272 -12.30 -13.55 -17.54
CA PRO A 272 -12.25 -12.76 -18.78
C PRO A 272 -11.04 -11.84 -18.83
N LEU A 273 -10.76 -11.14 -17.73
CA LEU A 273 -9.61 -10.23 -17.63
C LEU A 273 -8.27 -10.98 -17.56
N ALA A 274 -8.24 -12.24 -17.13
CA ALA A 274 -7.01 -13.04 -17.06
C ALA A 274 -6.52 -13.50 -18.44
N VAL A 275 -7.43 -13.73 -19.40
CA VAL A 275 -7.12 -14.24 -20.76
C VAL A 275 -6.94 -13.14 -21.80
N GLU A 276 -7.32 -11.90 -21.51
CA GLU A 276 -7.04 -10.77 -22.40
C GLU A 276 -5.52 -10.56 -22.52
N GLU A 277 -4.98 -10.74 -23.73
CA GLU A 277 -3.62 -10.35 -24.07
C GLU A 277 -3.53 -8.83 -24.07
N GLY A 278 -2.63 -8.26 -23.24
CA GLY A 278 -2.47 -6.83 -23.04
C GLY A 278 -1.72 -6.09 -24.14
#